data_08ee3efdbbdbd457328f6f8da5957927
#
_entry.id   08ee3efdbbdbd457328f6f8da5957927
#
_cell.length_a   1.000
_cell.length_b   1.000
_cell.length_c   1.000
_cell.angle_alpha   90.00
_cell.angle_beta   90.00
_cell.angle_gamma   90.00
#
_symmetry.space_group_name_H-M   'P 1'
#
loop_
_entity.id
_entity.type
_entity.pdbx_description
1 polymer ?
#
loop_
_entity_poly.entity_id
_entity_poly.type
_entity_poly.pdbx_seq_one_letter_code
_entity_poly.pdbx_strand_id
1 'polypeptide(L)'
;DTLFLLTTVNFGNTISSGPYVSDTCNNDSIIYGCTTSSYLEYDSLATVDDGSCMTLASYGCTDIDAFNYDPNADRMLLTSPCVYDLILFDDGGDSWGACWLGVEQGDSLYQFRIDQNSVYSDTFQLSLNSYDEVYLYYFEIPTPQQNTQQLDIQTIQNSFKLENSYGTILYEGNNP
;
A
#
# COMPACT_ATOMS: atom_id res chain seq x y z
N ASP A 1 -13.61 -24.30 33.12
CA ASP A 1 -13.41 -23.67 34.42
C ASP A 1 -12.72 -24.67 35.35
N THR A 2 -11.41 -24.58 35.46
CA THR A 2 -10.64 -25.48 36.31
C THR A 2 -10.40 -24.78 37.65
N LEU A 3 -11.06 -25.25 38.67
CA LEU A 3 -10.86 -24.83 40.07
C LEU A 3 -9.56 -25.43 40.59
N PHE A 4 -8.56 -24.59 40.88
CA PHE A 4 -7.38 -25.02 41.61
C PHE A 4 -7.54 -24.70 43.09
N LEU A 5 -7.48 -25.74 43.91
CA LEU A 5 -7.40 -25.64 45.38
C LEU A 5 -5.92 -25.50 45.77
N LEU A 6 -5.50 -24.34 46.19
CA LEU A 6 -4.21 -24.12 46.84
C LEU A 6 -4.34 -24.53 48.32
N THR A 7 -3.72 -25.65 48.71
CA THR A 7 -3.89 -26.20 50.04
C THR A 7 -2.81 -25.79 51.06
N THR A 8 -1.66 -25.21 50.63
CA THR A 8 -0.67 -24.72 51.59
C THR A 8 0.29 -23.71 50.97
N VAL A 9 0.46 -22.58 51.59
CA VAL A 9 1.62 -21.71 51.41
C VAL A 9 2.39 -21.75 52.73
N ASN A 10 3.66 -22.20 52.68
CA ASN A 10 4.53 -22.40 53.85
C ASN A 10 5.09 -21.09 54.35
N PHE A 11 4.27 -20.23 54.98
CA PHE A 11 4.71 -19.05 55.75
C PHE A 11 3.92 -18.94 57.08
N GLY A 12 3.61 -20.04 57.70
CA GLY A 12 3.07 -20.05 59.08
C GLY A 12 1.67 -19.50 59.26
N ASN A 13 0.94 -19.17 58.21
CA ASN A 13 -0.46 -18.75 58.27
C ASN A 13 -1.32 -19.71 57.42
N THR A 14 -2.29 -20.33 58.02
CA THR A 14 -3.35 -21.07 57.27
C THR A 14 -4.26 -20.10 56.56
N ILE A 15 -4.24 -20.12 55.25
CA ILE A 15 -5.21 -19.41 54.42
C ILE A 15 -6.44 -20.31 54.31
N SER A 16 -7.62 -19.81 54.68
CA SER A 16 -8.88 -20.51 54.52
C SER A 16 -9.18 -20.77 53.04
N SER A 17 -9.45 -22.04 52.72
CA SER A 17 -9.84 -22.45 51.38
C SER A 17 -11.19 -21.87 50.97
N GLY A 18 -11.19 -20.87 50.10
CA GLY A 18 -12.36 -20.39 49.39
C GLY A 18 -12.25 -20.73 47.90
N PRO A 19 -13.35 -20.80 47.17
CA PRO A 19 -13.28 -20.95 45.74
C PRO A 19 -12.69 -19.69 45.13
N TYR A 20 -11.46 -19.79 44.63
CA TYR A 20 -10.87 -18.73 43.80
C TYR A 20 -11.40 -18.88 42.38
N VAL A 21 -12.10 -17.87 41.90
CA VAL A 21 -12.30 -17.69 40.47
C VAL A 21 -10.91 -17.47 39.90
N SER A 22 -10.43 -18.37 39.06
CA SER A 22 -9.22 -18.06 38.29
C SER A 22 -9.59 -16.92 37.35
N ASP A 23 -9.21 -15.70 37.71
CA ASP A 23 -8.91 -14.75 36.66
C ASP A 23 -7.94 -15.47 35.74
N THR A 24 -8.31 -15.63 34.47
CA THR A 24 -7.36 -16.04 33.45
C THR A 24 -6.16 -15.13 33.64
N CYS A 25 -5.06 -15.68 34.16
CA CYS A 25 -3.78 -15.01 34.07
C CYS A 25 -3.51 -14.94 32.58
N ASN A 26 -4.00 -13.87 31.97
CA ASN A 26 -3.57 -13.51 30.64
C ASN A 26 -2.08 -13.33 30.77
N ASN A 27 -1.35 -14.26 30.17
CA ASN A 27 0.09 -14.15 30.05
C ASN A 27 0.38 -13.08 28.97
N ASP A 28 -0.23 -11.92 29.15
CA ASP A 28 0.11 -10.75 28.35
C ASP A 28 1.53 -10.40 28.73
N SER A 29 2.45 -10.83 27.88
CA SER A 29 3.86 -10.48 28.03
C SER A 29 3.94 -8.97 28.06
N ILE A 30 4.32 -8.41 29.21
CA ILE A 30 4.65 -7.00 29.31
C ILE A 30 5.92 -6.81 28.50
N ILE A 31 5.80 -6.12 27.37
CA ILE A 31 6.92 -5.76 26.50
C ILE A 31 7.12 -4.26 26.67
N TYR A 32 8.33 -3.89 27.10
CA TYR A 32 8.72 -2.51 27.25
C TYR A 32 9.34 -2.00 25.95
N GLY A 33 9.01 -0.77 25.55
CA GLY A 33 9.52 -0.13 24.34
C GLY A 33 8.76 1.16 24.04
N CYS A 34 9.14 1.85 22.96
CA CYS A 34 8.41 3.02 22.49
C CYS A 34 7.05 2.63 21.92
N THR A 35 5.96 3.10 22.52
CA THR A 35 4.58 2.80 22.10
C THR A 35 3.98 3.83 21.14
N THR A 36 4.71 4.88 20.81
CA THR A 36 4.22 5.97 19.97
C THR A 36 4.76 5.87 18.55
N SER A 37 3.88 5.59 17.56
CA SER A 37 4.25 5.30 16.18
C SER A 37 4.93 6.45 15.41
N SER A 38 4.88 7.68 15.92
CA SER A 38 5.56 8.83 15.33
C SER A 38 7.05 8.91 15.62
N TYR A 39 7.61 7.97 16.39
CA TYR A 39 9.03 7.91 16.72
C TYR A 39 9.70 6.76 15.96
N LEU A 40 11.01 6.92 15.67
CA LEU A 40 11.82 5.88 14.98
C LEU A 40 11.95 4.63 15.83
N GLU A 41 12.01 4.80 17.14
CA GLU A 41 12.14 3.72 18.12
C GLU A 41 10.83 2.96 18.37
N TYR A 42 9.74 3.29 17.66
CA TYR A 42 8.45 2.62 17.82
C TYR A 42 8.57 1.10 17.68
N ASP A 43 8.10 0.41 18.70
CA ASP A 43 7.94 -1.05 18.72
C ASP A 43 6.45 -1.41 18.76
N SER A 44 5.95 -2.01 17.69
CA SER A 44 4.55 -2.42 17.60
C SER A 44 4.15 -3.54 18.59
N LEU A 45 5.14 -4.21 19.19
CA LEU A 45 4.93 -5.24 20.20
C LEU A 45 4.96 -4.68 21.63
N ALA A 46 5.46 -3.45 21.81
CA ALA A 46 5.50 -2.82 23.12
C ALA A 46 4.09 -2.57 23.66
N THR A 47 3.89 -3.00 24.92
CA THR A 47 2.64 -2.80 25.65
C THR A 47 2.77 -1.72 26.73
N VAL A 48 4.01 -1.37 27.09
CA VAL A 48 4.33 -0.34 28.10
C VAL A 48 5.46 0.53 27.55
N ASP A 49 5.23 1.85 27.57
CA ASP A 49 6.26 2.83 27.22
C ASP A 49 7.37 2.84 28.29
N ASP A 50 8.60 2.67 27.85
CA ASP A 50 9.80 2.70 28.71
C ASP A 50 10.59 4.00 28.61
N GLY A 51 10.06 5.00 27.88
CA GLY A 51 10.71 6.29 27.64
C GLY A 51 11.75 6.26 26.54
N SER A 52 11.81 5.19 25.73
CA SER A 52 12.76 5.07 24.61
C SER A 52 12.34 5.88 23.36
N CYS A 53 11.13 6.47 23.32
CA CYS A 53 10.69 7.37 22.26
C CYS A 53 11.52 8.68 22.29
N MET A 54 12.53 8.81 21.44
CA MET A 54 13.45 9.95 21.44
C MET A 54 13.51 10.69 20.11
N THR A 55 13.42 9.98 18.97
CA THR A 55 13.65 10.54 17.64
C THR A 55 12.35 10.58 16.86
N LEU A 56 11.82 11.78 16.61
CA LEU A 56 10.64 11.92 15.72
C LEU A 56 10.96 11.46 14.30
N ALA A 57 10.11 10.61 13.74
CA ALA A 57 10.23 10.20 12.36
C ALA A 57 9.85 11.36 11.43
N SER A 58 10.64 11.55 10.38
CA SER A 58 10.30 12.42 9.25
C SER A 58 9.56 11.64 8.18
N TYR A 59 8.46 12.19 7.68
CA TYR A 59 7.60 11.50 6.73
C TYR A 59 7.67 12.14 5.35
N GLY A 60 7.83 11.32 4.31
CA GLY A 60 7.89 11.71 2.92
C GLY A 60 8.06 10.50 2.01
N CYS A 61 8.23 10.70 0.71
CA CYS A 61 8.58 9.61 -0.19
C CYS A 61 10.04 9.20 0.02
N THR A 62 10.27 7.93 0.35
CA THR A 62 11.60 7.36 0.60
C THR A 62 12.19 6.65 -0.63
N ASP A 63 11.46 6.57 -1.73
CA ASP A 63 11.96 5.99 -2.97
C ASP A 63 12.78 7.02 -3.75
N ILE A 64 14.09 6.75 -3.90
CA ILE A 64 15.02 7.63 -4.60
C ILE A 64 14.65 7.84 -6.09
N ASP A 65 13.89 6.90 -6.66
CA ASP A 65 13.48 6.95 -8.06
C ASP A 65 12.21 7.80 -8.28
N ALA A 66 11.48 8.16 -7.23
CA ALA A 66 10.27 8.95 -7.33
C ALA A 66 10.55 10.44 -7.57
N PHE A 67 9.62 11.14 -8.23
CA PHE A 67 9.70 12.59 -8.48
C PHE A 67 9.70 13.45 -7.23
N ASN A 68 9.06 12.97 -6.16
CA ASN A 68 8.94 13.67 -4.89
C ASN A 68 9.76 13.01 -3.79
N TYR A 69 10.87 12.35 -4.14
CA TYR A 69 11.81 11.80 -3.17
C TYR A 69 12.25 12.85 -2.16
N ASP A 70 12.16 12.51 -0.89
CA ASP A 70 12.67 13.33 0.21
C ASP A 70 13.83 12.60 0.91
N PRO A 71 15.08 13.08 0.74
CA PRO A 71 16.25 12.43 1.35
C PRO A 71 16.28 12.53 2.87
N ASN A 72 15.40 13.35 3.48
CA ASN A 72 15.28 13.47 4.93
C ASN A 72 14.13 12.63 5.49
N ALA A 73 13.36 11.96 4.64
CA ALA A 73 12.28 11.11 5.09
C ALA A 73 12.83 9.77 5.60
N ASP A 74 12.38 9.39 6.79
CA ASP A 74 12.68 8.10 7.41
C ASP A 74 11.58 7.07 7.12
N ARG A 75 10.37 7.56 6.85
CA ARG A 75 9.17 6.73 6.63
C ARG A 75 8.25 7.34 5.59
N MET A 76 7.58 6.47 4.84
CA MET A 76 6.49 6.86 3.97
C MET A 76 5.15 6.87 4.73
N LEU A 77 4.29 7.85 4.43
CA LEU A 77 2.88 7.84 4.83
C LEU A 77 1.99 7.52 3.65
N LEU A 78 0.88 6.84 3.91
CA LEU A 78 -0.18 6.63 2.90
C LEU A 78 -0.71 7.95 2.32
N THR A 79 -0.63 9.04 3.09
CA THR A 79 -1.03 10.41 2.68
C THR A 79 0.06 11.18 1.95
N SER A 80 1.27 10.62 1.84
CA SER A 80 2.40 11.20 1.11
C SER A 80 3.04 10.12 0.22
N PRO A 81 2.31 9.63 -0.78
CA PRO A 81 2.79 8.58 -1.67
C PRO A 81 3.95 9.08 -2.54
N CYS A 82 4.70 8.15 -3.10
CA CYS A 82 5.69 8.45 -4.12
C CYS A 82 5.03 8.69 -5.47
N VAL A 83 5.55 9.64 -6.23
CA VAL A 83 4.96 10.06 -7.51
C VAL A 83 5.86 9.62 -8.67
N TYR A 84 5.24 9.02 -9.69
CA TYR A 84 5.88 8.53 -10.91
C TYR A 84 5.11 9.03 -12.13
N ASP A 85 5.75 9.05 -13.31
CA ASP A 85 5.08 9.36 -14.56
C ASP A 85 4.59 8.07 -15.22
N LEU A 86 3.28 8.00 -15.44
CA LEU A 86 2.64 7.00 -16.27
C LEU A 86 2.40 7.59 -17.66
N ILE A 87 3.11 7.08 -18.66
CA ILE A 87 3.03 7.55 -20.04
C ILE A 87 2.28 6.54 -20.87
N LEU A 88 1.18 6.96 -21.48
CA LEU A 88 0.39 6.17 -22.41
C LEU A 88 0.79 6.53 -23.83
N PHE A 89 0.78 5.55 -24.72
CA PHE A 89 1.05 5.69 -26.14
C PHE A 89 -0.11 5.15 -26.98
N ASP A 90 -0.39 5.87 -28.07
CA ASP A 90 -1.35 5.51 -29.11
C ASP A 90 -0.67 5.67 -30.46
N ASP A 91 -0.09 4.61 -30.97
CA ASP A 91 0.69 4.64 -32.21
C ASP A 91 -0.20 4.95 -33.44
N GLY A 92 -1.50 4.70 -33.34
CA GLY A 92 -2.47 5.04 -34.38
C GLY A 92 -2.91 6.49 -34.39
N GLY A 93 -2.86 7.16 -33.22
CA GLY A 93 -3.35 8.52 -33.03
C GLY A 93 -4.86 8.65 -33.19
N ASP A 94 -5.60 7.58 -33.02
CA ASP A 94 -7.06 7.51 -33.20
C ASP A 94 -7.83 7.29 -31.87
N SER A 95 -7.14 7.49 -30.77
CA SER A 95 -7.55 7.28 -29.37
C SER A 95 -7.57 5.80 -28.93
N TRP A 96 -7.57 5.57 -27.64
CA TRP A 96 -7.66 4.22 -27.08
C TRP A 96 -9.06 3.57 -27.21
N GLY A 97 -10.04 4.31 -27.74
CA GLY A 97 -11.40 3.81 -27.95
C GLY A 97 -12.08 3.32 -26.66
N ALA A 98 -12.46 2.06 -26.61
CA ALA A 98 -13.07 1.43 -25.43
C ALA A 98 -12.04 0.87 -24.44
N CYS A 99 -10.75 0.87 -24.78
CA CYS A 99 -9.68 0.31 -23.97
C CYS A 99 -9.25 1.28 -22.85
N TRP A 100 -8.94 0.72 -21.70
CA TRP A 100 -8.44 1.43 -20.54
C TRP A 100 -7.26 0.70 -19.93
N LEU A 101 -6.34 1.45 -19.34
CA LEU A 101 -5.34 0.91 -18.43
C LEU A 101 -5.85 1.06 -16.99
N GLY A 102 -6.02 -0.05 -16.30
CA GLY A 102 -6.27 -0.10 -14.86
C GLY A 102 -4.96 -0.14 -14.10
N VAL A 103 -4.84 0.67 -13.06
CA VAL A 103 -3.78 0.60 -12.07
C VAL A 103 -4.43 0.40 -10.72
N GLU A 104 -4.20 -0.77 -10.13
CA GLU A 104 -4.77 -1.17 -8.84
C GLU A 104 -3.67 -1.25 -7.79
N GLN A 105 -3.90 -0.62 -6.65
CA GLN A 105 -3.02 -0.71 -5.49
C GLN A 105 -3.86 -0.71 -4.22
N GLY A 106 -3.81 -1.81 -3.47
CA GLY A 106 -4.69 -2.03 -2.31
C GLY A 106 -6.16 -1.95 -2.73
N ASP A 107 -6.94 -1.09 -2.06
CA ASP A 107 -8.36 -0.86 -2.39
C ASP A 107 -8.58 0.25 -3.45
N SER A 108 -7.51 0.80 -4.00
CA SER A 108 -7.56 1.92 -4.95
C SER A 108 -7.44 1.43 -6.39
N LEU A 109 -8.37 1.87 -7.24
CA LEU A 109 -8.34 1.61 -8.68
C LEU A 109 -8.30 2.94 -9.43
N TYR A 110 -7.25 3.15 -10.19
CA TYR A 110 -7.10 4.27 -11.13
C TYR A 110 -7.29 3.77 -12.55
N GLN A 111 -7.88 4.62 -13.41
CA GLN A 111 -8.19 4.27 -14.78
C GLN A 111 -7.69 5.37 -15.72
N PHE A 112 -6.92 4.98 -16.73
CA PHE A 112 -6.27 5.89 -17.66
C PHE A 112 -6.53 5.47 -19.11
N ARG A 113 -6.65 6.45 -19.99
CA ARG A 113 -6.67 6.25 -21.45
C ARG A 113 -6.37 7.55 -22.17
N ILE A 114 -6.04 7.46 -23.44
CA ILE A 114 -6.00 8.61 -24.37
C ILE A 114 -7.37 8.71 -25.04
N ASP A 115 -8.07 9.82 -24.78
CA ASP A 115 -9.44 10.06 -25.26
C ASP A 115 -9.51 10.81 -26.59
N GLN A 116 -8.42 11.49 -26.98
CA GLN A 116 -8.44 12.43 -28.08
C GLN A 116 -7.72 11.87 -29.30
N ASN A 117 -8.36 11.99 -30.48
CA ASN A 117 -7.72 11.68 -31.74
C ASN A 117 -6.55 12.66 -32.01
N SER A 118 -5.52 12.17 -32.71
CA SER A 118 -4.28 12.89 -33.00
C SER A 118 -3.40 13.17 -31.79
N VAL A 119 -3.61 12.48 -30.68
CA VAL A 119 -2.75 12.46 -29.50
C VAL A 119 -2.05 11.12 -29.47
N TYR A 120 -0.76 11.11 -29.72
CA TYR A 120 0.07 9.90 -29.79
C TYR A 120 0.65 9.47 -28.45
N SER A 121 0.65 10.37 -27.46
CA SER A 121 1.05 10.05 -26.10
C SER A 121 0.45 11.05 -25.13
N ASP A 122 0.21 10.58 -23.90
CA ASP A 122 -0.21 11.43 -22.78
C ASP A 122 0.49 10.96 -21.50
N THR A 123 0.74 11.89 -20.58
CA THR A 123 1.47 11.63 -19.34
C THR A 123 0.61 11.97 -18.14
N PHE A 124 0.49 11.02 -17.22
CA PHE A 124 -0.25 11.13 -15.99
C PHE A 124 0.67 10.94 -14.80
N GLN A 125 0.48 11.72 -13.75
CA GLN A 125 1.19 11.48 -12.51
C GLN A 125 0.45 10.42 -11.70
N LEU A 126 1.16 9.34 -11.38
CA LEU A 126 0.67 8.22 -10.60
C LEU A 126 1.29 8.24 -9.21
N SER A 127 0.43 8.30 -8.19
CA SER A 127 0.84 8.29 -6.79
C SER A 127 0.75 6.88 -6.23
N LEU A 128 1.89 6.30 -5.87
CA LEU A 128 1.98 4.93 -5.36
C LEU A 128 2.59 4.91 -3.96
N ASN A 129 2.11 4.02 -3.11
CA ASN A 129 2.78 3.71 -1.85
C ASN A 129 3.71 2.49 -2.03
N SER A 130 4.75 2.36 -1.23
CA SER A 130 5.74 1.29 -1.37
C SER A 130 5.34 -0.02 -0.65
N TYR A 131 4.18 -0.06 -0.01
CA TYR A 131 3.79 -1.18 0.85
C TYR A 131 2.89 -2.19 0.17
N ASP A 132 2.14 -1.77 -0.86
CA ASP A 132 1.18 -2.61 -1.55
C ASP A 132 1.67 -2.98 -2.95
N GLU A 133 1.36 -4.19 -3.39
CA GLU A 133 1.60 -4.60 -4.77
C GLU A 133 0.76 -3.74 -5.72
N VAL A 134 1.34 -3.42 -6.89
CA VAL A 134 0.70 -2.65 -7.94
C VAL A 134 0.40 -3.57 -9.11
N TYR A 135 -0.85 -3.59 -9.53
CA TYR A 135 -1.30 -4.36 -10.69
C TYR A 135 -1.67 -3.41 -11.83
N LEU A 136 -1.09 -3.64 -13.00
CA LEU A 136 -1.42 -2.92 -14.23
C LEU A 136 -2.03 -3.89 -15.22
N TYR A 137 -3.20 -3.55 -15.75
CA TYR A 137 -3.91 -4.41 -16.69
C TYR A 137 -4.78 -3.60 -17.67
N TYR A 138 -4.94 -4.14 -18.87
CA TYR A 138 -5.88 -3.58 -19.84
C TYR A 138 -7.28 -4.16 -19.62
N PHE A 139 -8.29 -3.32 -19.84
CA PHE A 139 -9.68 -3.75 -19.84
C PHE A 139 -10.51 -2.89 -20.79
N GLU A 140 -11.63 -3.45 -21.25
CA GLU A 140 -12.58 -2.75 -22.10
C GLU A 140 -13.84 -2.41 -21.31
N ILE A 141 -14.33 -1.18 -21.47
CA ILE A 141 -15.67 -0.83 -21.00
C ILE A 141 -16.60 -0.95 -22.20
N PRO A 142 -17.56 -1.93 -22.21
CA PRO A 142 -18.48 -2.10 -23.32
C PRO A 142 -19.30 -0.81 -23.50
N THR A 143 -19.20 -0.19 -24.67
CA THR A 143 -20.10 0.90 -25.02
C THR A 143 -21.44 0.32 -25.51
N PRO A 144 -22.59 0.92 -25.18
CA PRO A 144 -23.91 0.39 -25.51
C PRO A 144 -24.22 0.26 -27.00
N GLN A 145 -23.32 0.63 -27.91
CA GLN A 145 -23.54 0.70 -29.35
C GLN A 145 -22.57 -0.09 -30.22
N GLN A 146 -21.70 -0.91 -29.66
CA GLN A 146 -20.85 -1.75 -30.49
C GLN A 146 -21.59 -3.01 -30.93
N ASN A 147 -22.05 -2.98 -32.20
CA ASN A 147 -22.37 -4.20 -32.93
C ASN A 147 -21.12 -5.09 -32.96
N THR A 148 -21.25 -6.32 -32.53
CA THR A 148 -20.24 -7.37 -32.32
C THR A 148 -19.46 -7.82 -33.55
N GLN A 149 -19.14 -6.96 -34.51
CA GLN A 149 -18.48 -7.34 -35.79
C GLN A 149 -17.19 -6.59 -36.13
N GLN A 150 -16.67 -5.78 -35.22
CA GLN A 150 -15.34 -5.21 -35.41
C GLN A 150 -14.61 -5.27 -34.07
N LEU A 151 -13.95 -6.40 -33.80
CA LEU A 151 -12.74 -6.40 -33.01
C LEU A 151 -11.77 -5.54 -33.82
N ASP A 152 -11.74 -4.26 -33.51
CA ASP A 152 -10.90 -3.33 -34.23
C ASP A 152 -9.45 -3.69 -33.91
N ILE A 153 -8.66 -3.80 -34.95
CA ILE A 153 -7.21 -3.95 -34.98
C ILE A 153 -6.52 -2.78 -34.19
N GLN A 154 -7.28 -1.82 -33.68
CA GLN A 154 -6.85 -0.67 -32.89
C GLN A 154 -6.26 -1.03 -31.53
N THR A 155 -6.60 -2.19 -30.95
CA THR A 155 -6.10 -2.62 -29.65
C THR A 155 -4.62 -3.00 -29.62
N ILE A 156 -4.00 -3.21 -30.78
CA ILE A 156 -2.58 -3.61 -30.87
C ILE A 156 -1.62 -2.41 -30.78
N GLN A 157 -2.12 -1.18 -30.84
CA GLN A 157 -1.33 0.05 -30.91
C GLN A 157 -1.18 0.78 -29.59
N ASN A 158 -1.86 0.31 -28.56
CA ASN A 158 -1.85 0.93 -27.26
C ASN A 158 -0.73 0.34 -26.39
N SER A 159 0.09 1.20 -25.85
CA SER A 159 1.14 0.79 -24.91
C SER A 159 1.30 1.80 -23.78
N PHE A 160 2.00 1.40 -22.75
CA PHE A 160 2.31 2.29 -21.65
C PHE A 160 3.70 2.03 -21.09
N LYS A 161 4.25 3.01 -20.41
CA LYS A 161 5.42 2.88 -19.55
C LYS A 161 5.25 3.67 -18.26
N LEU A 162 5.83 3.14 -17.20
CA LEU A 162 5.99 3.83 -15.92
C LEU A 162 7.45 4.26 -15.81
N GLU A 163 7.68 5.55 -15.62
CA GLU A 163 9.01 6.12 -15.50
C GLU A 163 9.25 6.78 -14.15
N ASN A 164 10.52 6.76 -13.74
CA ASN A 164 11.00 7.51 -12.60
C ASN A 164 11.41 8.94 -12.99
N SER A 165 11.85 9.72 -11.99
CA SER A 165 12.31 11.11 -12.15
C SER A 165 13.52 11.28 -13.09
N TYR A 166 14.24 10.21 -13.40
CA TYR A 166 15.42 10.19 -14.28
C TYR A 166 15.10 9.70 -15.69
N GLY A 167 13.83 9.40 -15.99
CA GLY A 167 13.41 8.82 -17.27
C GLY A 167 13.76 7.33 -17.41
N THR A 168 14.05 6.66 -16.30
CA THR A 168 14.27 5.21 -16.31
C THR A 168 12.93 4.49 -16.31
N ILE A 169 12.75 3.56 -17.25
CA ILE A 169 11.55 2.74 -17.33
C ILE A 169 11.56 1.74 -16.17
N LEU A 170 10.58 1.85 -15.28
CA LEU A 170 10.33 0.92 -14.18
C LEU A 170 9.50 -0.26 -14.63
N TYR A 171 8.52 0.00 -15.50
CA TYR A 171 7.66 -1.01 -16.07
C TYR A 171 7.11 -0.53 -17.43
N GLU A 172 6.90 -1.45 -18.37
CA GLU A 172 6.25 -1.18 -19.65
C GLU A 172 5.37 -2.34 -20.10
N GLY A 173 4.36 -2.05 -20.88
CA GLY A 173 3.45 -3.05 -21.41
C GLY A 173 2.72 -2.60 -22.66
N ASN A 174 2.37 -3.58 -23.47
CA ASN A 174 1.55 -3.39 -24.67
C ASN A 174 0.21 -4.09 -24.47
N ASN A 175 -0.84 -3.54 -25.05
CA ASN A 175 -2.10 -4.28 -25.17
C ASN A 175 -1.89 -5.48 -26.10
N PRO A 176 -2.16 -6.72 -25.65
CA PRO A 176 -1.95 -7.94 -26.43
C PRO A 176 -2.92 -8.07 -27.63
#